data_73e4c4289fb32669017503ae4f5fb06b
#
_entry.id   73e4c4289fb32669017503ae4f5fb06b
#
_cell.length_a   1.000
_cell.length_b   1.000
_cell.length_c   1.000
_cell.angle_alpha   90.00
_cell.angle_beta   90.00
_cell.angle_gamma   90.00
#
_symmetry.space_group_name_H-M   'P 1'
#
loop_
_entity.id
_entity.type
_entity.pdbx_description
1 polymer ?
#
loop_
_entity_poly.entity_id
_entity_poly.type
_entity_poly.pdbx_seq_one_letter_code
_entity_poly.pdbx_strand_id
1 'polypeptide(L)'
;MQPMELADKTAHGQPPAVVDVRTGFEFRAGHIPGAINAPIWKILLKLAALPQDKQAELVVLCELGPRAVIGKVLLGFLGYRNVKLLTGHMAAWRRLGLPMVKVER
;
A
#
# COMPACT_ATOMS: atom_id res chain seq x y z
N MET A 1 -9.36 -5.48 -0.67
CA MET A 1 -10.07 -4.51 0.20
C MET A 1 -10.59 -3.37 -0.63
N GLN A 2 -11.82 -2.95 -0.40
CA GLN A 2 -12.41 -1.82 -1.12
C GLN A 2 -11.85 -0.50 -0.58
N PRO A 3 -11.71 0.54 -1.44
CA PRO A 3 -11.18 1.82 -0.98
C PRO A 3 -11.98 2.43 0.18
N MET A 4 -13.30 2.38 0.12
CA MET A 4 -14.12 2.94 1.19
C MET A 4 -13.93 2.20 2.51
N GLU A 5 -13.72 0.91 2.46
CA GLU A 5 -13.44 0.10 3.65
C GLU A 5 -12.12 0.52 4.29
N LEU A 6 -11.08 0.74 3.48
CA LEU A 6 -9.79 1.19 3.98
C LEU A 6 -9.89 2.60 4.58
N ALA A 7 -10.60 3.50 3.89
CA ALA A 7 -10.80 4.85 4.38
C ALA A 7 -11.53 4.85 5.72
N ASP A 8 -12.53 3.99 5.86
CA ASP A 8 -13.31 3.87 7.08
C ASP A 8 -12.47 3.35 8.25
N LYS A 9 -11.69 2.30 8.03
CA LYS A 9 -10.78 1.75 9.05
C LYS A 9 -9.76 2.78 9.49
N THR A 10 -9.22 3.57 8.56
CA THR A 10 -8.28 4.63 8.86
C THR A 10 -8.93 5.71 9.72
N ALA A 11 -10.14 6.11 9.36
CA ALA A 11 -10.88 7.14 10.11
C ALA A 11 -11.19 6.71 11.55
N HIS A 12 -11.33 5.41 11.80
CA HIS A 12 -11.60 4.86 13.13
C HIS A 12 -10.33 4.50 13.90
N GLY A 13 -9.14 4.89 13.39
CA GLY A 13 -7.87 4.67 14.09
C GLY A 13 -7.39 3.24 14.09
N GLN A 14 -7.90 2.39 13.20
CA GLN A 14 -7.53 0.97 13.12
C GLN A 14 -7.13 0.56 11.70
N PRO A 15 -6.22 1.31 11.03
CA PRO A 15 -5.85 0.98 9.66
C PRO A 15 -4.96 -0.26 9.62
N PRO A 16 -5.09 -1.08 8.55
CA PRO A 16 -4.06 -2.05 8.23
C PRO A 16 -2.80 -1.32 7.78
N ALA A 17 -1.69 -2.05 7.65
CA ALA A 17 -0.50 -1.47 7.05
C ALA A 17 -0.71 -1.35 5.54
N VAL A 18 -0.67 -0.14 5.02
CA VAL A 18 -0.85 0.14 3.58
C VAL A 18 0.52 0.18 2.93
N VAL A 19 0.72 -0.67 1.92
CA VAL A 19 2.00 -0.83 1.24
C VAL A 19 1.87 -0.36 -0.19
N ASP A 20 2.50 0.78 -0.50
CA ASP A 20 2.46 1.39 -1.84
C ASP A 20 3.73 0.98 -2.59
N VAL A 21 3.57 0.12 -3.60
CA VAL A 21 4.70 -0.43 -4.35
C VAL A 21 5.09 0.41 -5.57
N ARG A 22 4.51 1.61 -5.70
CA ARG A 22 4.90 2.53 -6.76
C ARG A 22 6.29 3.10 -6.49
N THR A 23 6.86 3.80 -7.49
CA THR A 23 8.16 4.45 -7.30
C THR A 23 8.08 5.53 -6.23
N GLY A 24 9.23 5.92 -5.69
CA GLY A 24 9.30 7.02 -4.74
C GLY A 24 8.78 8.33 -5.30
N PHE A 25 9.03 8.57 -6.59
CA PHE A 25 8.54 9.77 -7.28
C PHE A 25 7.00 9.81 -7.29
N GLU A 26 6.36 8.69 -7.68
CA GLU A 26 4.90 8.59 -7.68
C GLU A 26 4.33 8.76 -6.27
N PHE A 27 4.97 8.12 -5.30
CA PHE A 27 4.54 8.18 -3.90
C PHE A 27 4.58 9.62 -3.37
N ARG A 28 5.67 10.34 -3.62
CA ARG A 28 5.80 11.72 -3.14
C ARG A 28 4.80 12.65 -3.80
N ALA A 29 4.42 12.38 -5.04
CA ALA A 29 3.44 13.19 -5.77
C ALA A 29 2.03 13.08 -5.19
N GLY A 30 1.74 12.03 -4.46
CA GLY A 30 0.45 11.84 -3.79
C GLY A 30 0.27 10.40 -3.38
N HIS A 31 -0.04 10.16 -2.11
CA HIS A 31 -0.23 8.82 -1.57
C HIS A 31 -1.28 8.82 -0.45
N ILE A 32 -1.73 7.62 -0.10
CA ILE A 32 -2.68 7.44 1.00
C ILE A 32 -1.98 7.79 2.32
N PRO A 33 -2.60 8.60 3.19
CA PRO A 33 -1.99 8.95 4.48
C PRO A 33 -1.59 7.71 5.27
N GLY A 34 -0.36 7.70 5.79
CA GLY A 34 0.16 6.59 6.58
C GLY A 34 0.71 5.42 5.76
N ALA A 35 0.63 5.46 4.43
CA ALA A 35 1.14 4.38 3.59
C ALA A 35 2.67 4.29 3.65
N ILE A 36 3.16 3.07 3.53
CA ILE A 36 4.59 2.78 3.47
C ILE A 36 4.98 2.67 1.99
N ASN A 37 5.98 3.44 1.56
CA ASN A 37 6.49 3.31 0.19
C ASN A 37 7.47 2.14 0.13
N ALA A 38 7.08 1.09 -0.56
CA ALA A 38 7.88 -0.12 -0.70
C ALA A 38 7.93 -0.56 -2.16
N PRO A 39 8.65 0.19 -3.02
CA PRO A 39 8.83 -0.25 -4.41
C PRO A 39 9.36 -1.68 -4.45
N ILE A 40 9.08 -2.38 -5.54
CA ILE A 40 9.45 -3.80 -5.66
C ILE A 40 10.91 -4.05 -5.30
N TRP A 41 11.84 -3.19 -5.75
CA TRP A 41 13.26 -3.36 -5.47
C TRP A 41 13.57 -3.29 -3.96
N LYS A 42 12.85 -2.44 -3.20
CA LYS A 42 13.04 -2.37 -1.76
C LYS A 42 12.54 -3.62 -1.05
N ILE A 43 11.44 -4.20 -1.53
CA ILE A 43 10.94 -5.47 -0.98
C ILE A 43 11.97 -6.57 -1.24
N LEU A 44 12.48 -6.67 -2.47
CA LEU A 44 13.47 -7.66 -2.85
C LEU A 44 14.74 -7.57 -2.00
N LEU A 45 15.20 -6.37 -1.71
CA LEU A 45 16.42 -6.14 -0.93
C LEU A 45 16.15 -6.07 0.57
N LYS A 46 14.90 -6.29 1.01
CA LYS A 46 14.47 -6.24 2.41
C LYS A 46 14.78 -4.89 3.07
N LEU A 47 14.65 -3.80 2.30
CA LEU A 47 14.91 -2.44 2.77
C LEU A 47 13.62 -1.67 3.11
N ALA A 48 12.44 -2.26 2.86
CA ALA A 48 11.17 -1.60 3.16
C ALA A 48 10.85 -1.71 4.66
N ALA A 49 10.29 -0.64 5.22
CA ALA A 49 9.93 -0.58 6.64
C ALA A 49 8.57 -1.25 6.89
N LEU A 50 8.51 -2.56 6.66
CA LEU A 50 7.29 -3.34 6.79
C LEU A 50 7.08 -3.80 8.24
N PRO A 51 5.82 -4.10 8.64
CA PRO A 51 5.57 -4.66 9.96
C PRO A 51 6.36 -5.95 10.19
N GLN A 52 6.88 -6.13 11.40
CA GLN A 52 7.59 -7.35 11.76
C GLN A 52 6.65 -8.52 11.97
N ASP A 53 5.41 -8.24 12.40
CA ASP A 53 4.38 -9.25 12.58
C ASP A 53 3.89 -9.75 11.22
N LYS A 54 4.22 -11.00 10.91
CA LYS A 54 3.86 -11.61 9.62
C LYS A 54 2.36 -11.93 9.50
N GLN A 55 1.62 -11.84 10.58
CA GLN A 55 0.17 -12.00 10.57
C GLN A 55 -0.57 -10.67 10.43
N ALA A 56 0.15 -9.55 10.50
CA ALA A 56 -0.45 -8.23 10.34
C ALA A 56 -1.12 -8.11 8.97
N GLU A 57 -2.28 -7.46 8.94
CA GLU A 57 -2.97 -7.21 7.68
C GLU A 57 -2.22 -6.17 6.87
N LEU A 58 -1.85 -6.53 5.64
CA LEU A 58 -1.24 -5.61 4.68
C LEU A 58 -2.21 -5.38 3.53
N VAL A 59 -2.31 -4.13 3.10
CA VAL A 59 -3.07 -3.78 1.90
C VAL A 59 -2.07 -3.20 0.90
N VAL A 60 -1.88 -3.90 -0.21
CA VAL A 60 -0.89 -3.55 -1.23
C VAL A 60 -1.57 -2.85 -2.39
N LEU A 61 -0.95 -1.81 -2.90
CA LEU A 61 -1.48 -1.06 -4.03
C LEU A 61 -0.37 -0.57 -4.96
N CYS A 62 -0.76 -0.31 -6.19
CA CYS A 62 0.04 0.47 -7.13
C CYS A 62 -0.90 1.43 -7.86
N GLU A 63 -0.57 1.86 -9.08
CA GLU A 63 -1.47 2.76 -9.80
C GLU A 63 -2.71 2.02 -10.34
N LEU A 64 -2.50 0.92 -11.07
CA LEU A 64 -3.57 0.18 -11.75
C LEU A 64 -3.66 -1.30 -11.39
N GLY A 65 -2.63 -1.88 -10.76
CA GLY A 65 -2.68 -3.25 -10.26
C GLY A 65 -1.48 -4.16 -10.53
N PRO A 66 -0.86 -4.15 -11.72
CA PRO A 66 0.16 -5.17 -12.05
C PRO A 66 1.34 -5.24 -11.09
N ARG A 67 1.89 -4.09 -10.70
CA ARG A 67 3.02 -4.04 -9.76
C ARG A 67 2.61 -4.55 -8.36
N ALA A 68 1.36 -4.27 -7.97
CA ALA A 68 0.86 -4.69 -6.66
C ALA A 68 0.70 -6.20 -6.58
N VAL A 69 0.30 -6.85 -7.68
CA VAL A 69 0.22 -8.31 -7.73
C VAL A 69 1.60 -8.92 -7.50
N ILE A 70 2.62 -8.38 -8.16
CA ILE A 70 4.01 -8.82 -7.94
C ILE A 70 4.41 -8.60 -6.49
N GLY A 71 4.11 -7.43 -5.93
CA GLY A 71 4.41 -7.13 -4.53
C GLY A 71 3.76 -8.11 -3.57
N LYS A 72 2.50 -8.45 -3.81
CA LYS A 72 1.79 -9.43 -2.98
C LYS A 72 2.47 -10.80 -3.00
N VAL A 73 2.89 -11.26 -4.18
CA VAL A 73 3.59 -12.53 -4.32
C VAL A 73 4.91 -12.50 -3.54
N LEU A 74 5.68 -11.42 -3.69
CA LEU A 74 6.96 -11.28 -2.97
C LEU A 74 6.76 -11.25 -1.46
N LEU A 75 5.75 -10.53 -0.98
CA LEU A 75 5.45 -10.48 0.44
C LEU A 75 5.06 -11.85 0.98
N GLY A 76 4.34 -12.64 0.18
CA GLY A 76 4.02 -14.02 0.55
C GLY A 76 5.29 -14.86 0.72
N PHE A 77 6.27 -14.71 -0.17
CA PHE A 77 7.57 -15.39 -0.05
C PHE A 77 8.32 -14.95 1.21
N LEU A 78 8.15 -13.71 1.64
CA LEU A 78 8.78 -13.20 2.86
C LEU A 78 8.05 -13.64 4.13
N GLY A 79 6.95 -14.38 3.99
CA GLY A 79 6.24 -14.94 5.13
C GLY A 79 4.98 -14.19 5.56
N TYR A 80 4.61 -13.11 4.88
CA TYR A 80 3.37 -12.40 5.22
C TYR A 80 2.16 -13.22 4.81
N ARG A 81 1.23 -13.42 5.74
CA ARG A 81 0.10 -14.35 5.57
C ARG A 81 -1.24 -13.67 5.33
N ASN A 82 -1.30 -12.35 5.51
CA ASN A 82 -2.57 -11.63 5.43
C ASN A 82 -2.42 -10.41 4.52
N VAL A 83 -2.18 -10.68 3.23
CA VAL A 83 -1.92 -9.64 2.23
C VAL A 83 -3.10 -9.53 1.29
N LYS A 84 -3.66 -8.32 1.21
CA LYS A 84 -4.80 -8.02 0.33
C LYS A 84 -4.41 -6.94 -0.66
N LEU A 85 -5.07 -6.92 -1.81
CA LEU A 85 -4.92 -5.84 -2.79
C LEU A 85 -5.99 -4.78 -2.56
N LEU A 86 -5.64 -3.51 -2.78
CA LEU A 86 -6.63 -2.43 -2.79
C LEU A 86 -7.37 -2.48 -4.11
N THR A 87 -8.67 -2.66 -4.07
CA THR A 87 -9.50 -2.74 -5.30
C THR A 87 -9.42 -1.42 -6.07
N GLY A 88 -9.04 -1.51 -7.35
CA GLY A 88 -8.93 -0.34 -8.23
C GLY A 88 -7.72 0.54 -7.96
N HIS A 89 -6.92 0.24 -6.93
CA HIS A 89 -5.63 0.88 -6.64
C HIS A 89 -5.73 2.40 -6.54
N MET A 90 -4.67 3.13 -6.83
CA MET A 90 -4.67 4.59 -6.69
C MET A 90 -5.64 5.28 -7.64
N ALA A 91 -5.86 4.70 -8.82
CA ALA A 91 -6.83 5.26 -9.77
C ALA A 91 -8.22 5.35 -9.15
N ALA A 92 -8.68 4.27 -8.49
CA ALA A 92 -9.98 4.27 -7.82
C ALA A 92 -9.98 5.20 -6.60
N TRP A 93 -8.90 5.22 -5.83
CA TRP A 93 -8.77 6.08 -4.66
C TRP A 93 -8.96 7.56 -5.02
N ARG A 94 -8.28 8.01 -6.10
CA ARG A 94 -8.42 9.39 -6.60
C ARG A 94 -9.81 9.67 -7.13
N ARG A 95 -10.37 8.73 -7.90
CA ARG A 95 -11.70 8.91 -8.49
C ARG A 95 -12.76 9.11 -7.41
N LEU A 96 -12.59 8.45 -6.27
CA LEU A 96 -13.52 8.56 -5.15
C LEU A 96 -13.25 9.78 -4.27
N GLY A 97 -12.22 10.56 -4.56
CA GLY A 97 -11.89 11.76 -3.80
C GLY A 97 -11.45 11.50 -2.38
N LEU A 98 -10.85 10.32 -2.12
CA LEU A 98 -10.42 9.94 -0.76
C LEU A 98 -9.13 10.67 -0.38
N PRO A 99 -8.83 10.79 0.93
CA PRO A 99 -7.70 11.61 1.40
C PRO A 99 -6.35 11.20 0.83
N MET A 100 -5.56 12.18 0.44
CA MET A 100 -4.19 11.98 -0.03
C MET A 100 -3.26 13.02 0.58
N VAL A 101 -1.99 12.67 0.70
CA VAL A 101 -0.95 13.59 1.13
C VAL A 101 0.18 13.61 0.11
N LYS A 102 0.92 14.71 0.07
CA LYS A 102 2.09 14.88 -0.79
C LYS A 102 3.31 15.15 0.08
N VAL A 103 4.47 14.77 -0.41
CA VAL A 103 5.75 15.19 0.18
C VAL A 103 6.30 16.29 -0.73
N GLU A 104 6.32 17.51 -0.22
CA GLU A 104 6.81 18.65 -0.98
C GLU A 104 8.30 18.82 -0.75
N ARG A 105 9.05 18.86 -1.85
CA ARG A 105 10.50 19.05 -1.82
C ARG A 105 10.92 19.77 -3.04
#